data_bc06044806d3339f0b1d8f98a88a2ba8
#
_entry.id   bc06044806d3339f0b1d8f98a88a2ba8
#
_cell.length_a   1.000
_cell.length_b   1.000
_cell.length_c   1.000
_cell.angle_alpha   90.00
_cell.angle_beta   90.00
_cell.angle_gamma   90.00
#
_symmetry.space_group_name_H-M   'P 1'
#
loop_
_entity.id
_entity.type
_entity.pdbx_description
1 polymer ?
#
loop_
_entity_poly.entity_id
_entity_poly.type
_entity_poly.pdbx_seq_one_letter_code
_entity_poly.pdbx_strand_id
1 'polypeptide(L)'
;MKKLLSMLVMASMMVFALGTMGASAAAKAPKNDKAVVVVSFGSTFDDTRTKDIGGIEEAVTKAFPNRDFKRAFTSYIIMERLEKNKGIKVNDLPATLKELKKAGYKDILVQPTHLLHGEEYEHKVLTTVDKFKGDFDRIVVSDPLMVGKNDFAIAASAVATQFPTLGKGEGVVLMGHGSPRDNNQSFGNTNKMLQETFDKMG
;
A
#
# COMPACT_ATOMS: atom_id res chain seq x y z
N MET A 1 55.30 -36.55 -27.71
CA MET A 1 54.92 -35.42 -26.82
C MET A 1 53.68 -34.64 -27.31
N LYS A 2 53.32 -34.63 -28.59
CA LYS A 2 52.15 -33.89 -29.10
C LYS A 2 50.75 -34.58 -28.92
N LYS A 3 50.75 -35.90 -28.64
CA LYS A 3 49.48 -36.67 -28.45
C LYS A 3 49.00 -36.70 -26.98
N LEU A 4 49.83 -36.43 -26.00
CA LEU A 4 49.42 -36.34 -24.59
C LEU A 4 48.76 -34.98 -24.24
N LEU A 5 49.11 -33.91 -24.98
CA LEU A 5 48.57 -32.58 -24.72
C LEU A 5 47.14 -32.45 -25.25
N SER A 6 46.79 -33.24 -26.27
CA SER A 6 45.43 -33.24 -26.86
C SER A 6 44.38 -33.98 -25.99
N MET A 7 44.81 -34.94 -25.19
CA MET A 7 43.89 -35.66 -24.29
C MET A 7 43.57 -34.89 -22.99
N LEU A 8 44.49 -34.02 -22.55
CA LEU A 8 44.29 -33.23 -21.35
C LEU A 8 43.32 -32.06 -21.55
N VAL A 9 43.22 -31.54 -22.80
CA VAL A 9 42.29 -30.44 -23.14
C VAL A 9 40.88 -30.96 -23.32
N MET A 10 40.64 -32.21 -23.73
CA MET A 10 39.30 -32.79 -23.83
C MET A 10 38.72 -33.20 -22.48
N ALA A 11 39.55 -33.54 -21.49
CA ALA A 11 39.07 -33.88 -20.14
C ALA A 11 38.65 -32.66 -19.33
N SER A 12 39.13 -31.45 -19.64
CA SER A 12 38.76 -30.22 -18.93
C SER A 12 37.48 -29.56 -19.46
N MET A 13 36.99 -29.90 -20.66
CA MET A 13 35.75 -29.37 -21.22
C MET A 13 34.51 -30.19 -20.84
N MET A 14 34.62 -31.35 -20.21
CA MET A 14 33.49 -32.19 -19.83
C MET A 14 33.01 -32.00 -18.40
N VAL A 15 33.66 -31.15 -17.61
CA VAL A 15 33.26 -30.85 -16.21
C VAL A 15 32.46 -29.55 -16.10
N PHE A 16 32.31 -28.76 -17.19
CA PHE A 16 31.61 -27.45 -17.15
C PHE A 16 30.16 -27.49 -17.63
N ALA A 17 29.61 -28.67 -17.93
CA ALA A 17 28.23 -28.78 -18.43
C ALA A 17 27.21 -29.36 -17.42
N LEU A 18 27.58 -29.54 -16.15
CA LEU A 18 26.65 -29.97 -15.09
C LEU A 18 26.68 -28.97 -13.91
N GLY A 19 26.23 -27.77 -14.13
CA GLY A 19 26.25 -26.82 -13.01
C GLY A 19 25.49 -25.52 -13.21
N THR A 20 24.51 -25.47 -14.13
CA THR A 20 23.54 -24.37 -14.12
C THR A 20 22.11 -24.92 -14.10
N MET A 21 21.81 -25.81 -13.19
CA MET A 21 20.49 -25.87 -12.63
C MET A 21 20.37 -24.59 -11.79
N GLY A 22 19.64 -23.62 -12.34
CA GLY A 22 19.37 -22.37 -11.66
C GLY A 22 18.92 -22.65 -10.24
N ALA A 23 19.73 -22.30 -9.28
CA ALA A 23 19.27 -22.15 -7.92
C ALA A 23 18.20 -21.08 -7.98
N SER A 24 16.95 -21.51 -8.13
CA SER A 24 15.82 -20.69 -7.75
C SER A 24 16.14 -20.25 -6.33
N ALA A 25 16.46 -18.97 -6.15
CA ALA A 25 16.69 -18.41 -4.83
C ALA A 25 15.45 -18.75 -4.03
N ALA A 26 15.53 -19.77 -3.19
CA ALA A 26 14.48 -20.12 -2.28
C ALA A 26 14.15 -18.85 -1.51
N ALA A 27 12.94 -18.34 -1.69
CA ALA A 27 12.50 -17.14 -0.99
C ALA A 27 12.79 -17.38 0.50
N LYS A 28 13.66 -16.53 1.09
CA LYS A 28 14.02 -16.64 2.49
C LYS A 28 12.72 -16.70 3.29
N ALA A 29 12.57 -17.75 4.11
CA ALA A 29 11.40 -17.89 4.95
C ALA A 29 11.13 -16.57 5.69
N PRO A 30 9.86 -16.14 5.80
CA PRO A 30 9.54 -14.89 6.47
C PRO A 30 10.07 -14.88 7.91
N LYS A 31 10.49 -13.72 8.39
CA LYS A 31 10.99 -13.54 9.77
C LYS A 31 9.93 -13.95 10.80
N ASN A 32 8.68 -13.75 10.45
CA ASN A 32 7.49 -14.23 11.15
C ASN A 32 6.41 -14.58 10.11
N ASP A 33 5.34 -15.24 10.50
CA ASP A 33 4.24 -15.64 9.61
C ASP A 33 3.15 -14.56 9.47
N LYS A 34 3.42 -13.32 9.92
CA LYS A 34 2.47 -12.21 9.97
C LYS A 34 2.96 -11.03 9.14
N ALA A 35 2.08 -10.46 8.35
CA ALA A 35 2.34 -9.24 7.60
C ALA A 35 1.28 -8.17 7.83
N VAL A 36 1.67 -6.90 7.71
CA VAL A 36 0.78 -5.77 7.51
C VAL A 36 1.01 -5.19 6.13
N VAL A 37 -0.06 -5.10 5.35
CA VAL A 37 -0.05 -4.52 4.00
C VAL A 37 -0.71 -3.15 4.07
N VAL A 38 0.07 -2.08 3.93
CA VAL A 38 -0.48 -0.73 3.81
C VAL A 38 -0.83 -0.47 2.35
N VAL A 39 -2.11 -0.18 2.10
CA VAL A 39 -2.67 0.00 0.75
C VAL A 39 -3.04 1.44 0.53
N SER A 40 -2.34 2.12 -0.37
CA SER A 40 -2.56 3.51 -0.74
C SER A 40 -2.98 3.63 -2.21
N PHE A 41 -3.64 4.74 -2.57
CA PHE A 41 -3.84 5.08 -3.98
C PHE A 41 -2.50 5.21 -4.71
N GLY A 42 -1.50 5.73 -4.02
CA GLY A 42 -0.16 5.98 -4.52
C GLY A 42 0.04 7.43 -4.99
N SER A 43 1.29 7.78 -5.27
CA SER A 43 1.67 9.10 -5.81
C SER A 43 2.93 9.00 -6.66
N THR A 44 3.01 9.79 -7.73
CA THR A 44 4.23 9.96 -8.53
C THR A 44 5.17 11.01 -7.94
N PHE A 45 4.70 11.84 -6.99
CA PHE A 45 5.48 12.86 -6.31
C PHE A 45 6.31 12.25 -5.18
N ASP A 46 7.61 12.55 -5.15
CA ASP A 46 8.53 11.94 -4.18
C ASP A 46 8.22 12.38 -2.74
N ASP A 47 7.94 13.66 -2.55
CA ASP A 47 7.59 14.23 -1.25
C ASP A 47 6.33 13.57 -0.67
N THR A 48 5.27 13.45 -1.47
CA THR A 48 4.04 12.77 -1.05
C THR A 48 4.29 11.30 -0.69
N ARG A 49 5.11 10.59 -1.48
CA ARG A 49 5.42 9.19 -1.16
C ARG A 49 6.24 9.02 0.10
N THR A 50 7.18 9.94 0.36
CA THR A 50 8.10 9.81 1.50
C THR A 50 7.55 10.44 2.78
N LYS A 51 6.90 11.61 2.68
CA LYS A 51 6.41 12.35 3.86
C LYS A 51 4.99 11.93 4.24
N ASP A 52 4.07 11.91 3.27
CA ASP A 52 2.66 11.67 3.57
C ASP A 52 2.38 10.16 3.66
N ILE A 53 2.53 9.42 2.56
CA ILE A 53 2.33 7.97 2.54
C ILE A 53 3.32 7.28 3.48
N GLY A 54 4.60 7.65 3.40
CA GLY A 54 5.66 7.11 4.25
C GLY A 54 5.44 7.36 5.73
N GLY A 55 4.92 8.51 6.11
CA GLY A 55 4.57 8.83 7.50
C GLY A 55 3.47 7.92 8.04
N ILE A 56 2.43 7.65 7.23
CA ILE A 56 1.37 6.69 7.59
C ILE A 56 1.95 5.28 7.72
N GLU A 57 2.77 4.85 6.77
CA GLU A 57 3.41 3.53 6.79
C GLU A 57 4.30 3.34 8.01
N GLU A 58 5.04 4.35 8.40
CA GLU A 58 5.87 4.34 9.61
C GLU A 58 5.00 4.22 10.87
N ALA A 59 3.90 4.98 10.97
CA ALA A 59 2.97 4.90 12.08
C ALA A 59 2.35 3.50 12.20
N VAL A 60 1.92 2.91 11.07
CA VAL A 60 1.37 1.55 11.03
C VAL A 60 2.44 0.53 11.43
N THR A 61 3.66 0.66 10.93
CA THR A 61 4.76 -0.25 11.28
C THR A 61 5.08 -0.20 12.77
N LYS A 62 5.06 0.98 13.37
CA LYS A 62 5.24 1.15 14.84
C LYS A 62 4.09 0.55 15.65
N ALA A 63 2.86 0.65 15.14
CA ALA A 63 1.68 0.08 15.80
C ALA A 63 1.66 -1.46 15.74
N PHE A 64 2.27 -2.05 14.72
CA PHE A 64 2.30 -3.49 14.49
C PHE A 64 3.74 -4.05 14.38
N PRO A 65 4.58 -3.93 15.44
CA PRO A 65 6.02 -4.25 15.36
C PRO A 65 6.31 -5.73 15.12
N ASN A 66 5.32 -6.61 15.35
CA ASN A 66 5.44 -8.06 15.16
C ASN A 66 4.93 -8.52 13.77
N ARG A 67 4.71 -7.61 12.82
CA ARG A 67 4.30 -7.90 11.45
C ARG A 67 5.32 -7.37 10.46
N ASP A 68 5.61 -8.15 9.44
CA ASP A 68 6.45 -7.67 8.34
C ASP A 68 5.66 -6.68 7.49
N PHE A 69 6.22 -5.50 7.27
CA PHE A 69 5.59 -4.44 6.48
C PHE A 69 5.64 -4.75 4.98
N LYS A 70 4.52 -4.47 4.30
CA LYS A 70 4.40 -4.48 2.84
C LYS A 70 3.62 -3.26 2.37
N ARG A 71 4.03 -2.72 1.23
CA ARG A 71 3.35 -1.62 0.52
C ARG A 71 2.59 -2.18 -0.67
N ALA A 72 1.38 -1.66 -0.91
CA ALA A 72 0.64 -1.86 -2.15
C ALA A 72 0.01 -0.54 -2.61
N PHE A 73 -0.14 -0.37 -3.94
CA PHE A 73 -0.88 0.74 -4.51
C PHE A 73 -2.12 0.23 -5.25
N THR A 74 -3.14 1.11 -5.39
CA THR A 74 -4.37 0.77 -6.12
C THR A 74 -4.41 1.40 -7.51
N SER A 75 -3.69 2.49 -7.75
CA SER A 75 -3.66 3.18 -9.04
C SER A 75 -2.64 2.60 -10.02
N TYR A 76 -3.11 1.88 -11.02
CA TYR A 76 -2.26 1.32 -12.09
C TYR A 76 -1.49 2.40 -12.84
N ILE A 77 -2.13 3.55 -13.11
CA ILE A 77 -1.50 4.68 -13.80
C ILE A 77 -0.30 5.21 -13.01
N ILE A 78 -0.44 5.30 -11.70
CA ILE A 78 0.67 5.75 -10.83
C ILE A 78 1.80 4.73 -10.82
N MET A 79 1.48 3.44 -10.68
CA MET A 79 2.47 2.37 -10.69
C MET A 79 3.24 2.33 -12.01
N GLU A 80 2.55 2.39 -13.14
CA GLU A 80 3.16 2.43 -14.48
C GLU A 80 4.09 3.65 -14.64
N ARG A 81 3.63 4.84 -14.25
CA ARG A 81 4.44 6.07 -14.33
C ARG A 81 5.67 6.02 -13.43
N LEU A 82 5.56 5.44 -12.24
CA LEU A 82 6.71 5.26 -11.35
C LEU A 82 7.75 4.31 -11.94
N GLU A 83 7.30 3.18 -12.47
CA GLU A 83 8.21 2.22 -13.09
C GLU A 83 8.87 2.82 -14.34
N LYS A 84 8.09 3.40 -15.25
CA LYS A 84 8.58 3.98 -16.50
C LYS A 84 9.52 5.18 -16.31
N ASN A 85 9.15 6.11 -15.42
CA ASN A 85 9.85 7.39 -15.32
C ASN A 85 10.93 7.42 -14.24
N LYS A 86 10.85 6.51 -13.26
CA LYS A 86 11.73 6.53 -12.07
C LYS A 86 12.35 5.16 -11.76
N GLY A 87 11.99 4.10 -12.49
CA GLY A 87 12.46 2.74 -12.20
C GLY A 87 11.95 2.18 -10.87
N ILE A 88 10.92 2.82 -10.29
CA ILE A 88 10.34 2.42 -9.00
C ILE A 88 9.18 1.47 -9.25
N LYS A 89 9.35 0.21 -8.86
CA LYS A 89 8.30 -0.80 -8.96
C LYS A 89 7.54 -0.92 -7.63
N VAL A 90 6.23 -0.78 -7.70
CA VAL A 90 5.32 -1.01 -6.58
C VAL A 90 4.25 -1.99 -7.04
N ASN A 91 3.95 -3.00 -6.23
CA ASN A 91 2.91 -3.97 -6.53
C ASN A 91 1.52 -3.41 -6.20
N ASP A 92 0.50 -3.92 -6.90
CA ASP A 92 -0.88 -3.79 -6.45
C ASP A 92 -1.18 -4.78 -5.29
N LEU A 93 -2.36 -4.65 -4.69
CA LEU A 93 -2.76 -5.52 -3.59
C LEU A 93 -2.84 -7.01 -4.01
N PRO A 94 -3.44 -7.40 -5.16
CA PRO A 94 -3.42 -8.78 -5.62
C PRO A 94 -2.02 -9.39 -5.77
N ALA A 95 -1.08 -8.67 -6.37
CA ALA A 95 0.29 -9.13 -6.54
C ALA A 95 1.00 -9.28 -5.18
N THR A 96 0.81 -8.30 -4.29
CA THR A 96 1.37 -8.34 -2.93
C THR A 96 0.84 -9.54 -2.13
N LEU A 97 -0.46 -9.83 -2.18
CA LEU A 97 -1.05 -10.98 -1.49
C LEU A 97 -0.56 -12.31 -2.08
N LYS A 98 -0.41 -12.42 -3.40
CA LYS A 98 0.20 -13.60 -4.05
C LYS A 98 1.64 -13.84 -3.59
N GLU A 99 2.44 -12.79 -3.49
CA GLU A 99 3.81 -12.89 -2.98
C GLU A 99 3.84 -13.33 -1.52
N LEU A 100 2.98 -12.78 -0.67
CA LEU A 100 2.86 -13.17 0.74
C LEU A 100 2.45 -14.63 0.89
N LYS A 101 1.45 -15.10 0.13
CA LYS A 101 1.04 -16.51 0.10
C LYS A 101 2.22 -17.40 -0.30
N LYS A 102 2.92 -17.07 -1.39
CA LYS A 102 4.08 -17.83 -1.87
C LYS A 102 5.23 -17.86 -0.85
N ALA A 103 5.39 -16.79 -0.08
CA ALA A 103 6.40 -16.68 0.96
C ALA A 103 6.02 -17.40 2.27
N GLY A 104 4.79 -17.93 2.39
CA GLY A 104 4.34 -18.70 3.55
C GLY A 104 3.78 -17.89 4.72
N TYR A 105 3.41 -16.62 4.47
CA TYR A 105 2.68 -15.83 5.48
C TYR A 105 1.29 -16.42 5.71
N LYS A 106 0.78 -16.31 6.96
CA LYS A 106 -0.48 -16.91 7.39
C LYS A 106 -1.49 -15.92 7.93
N ASP A 107 -1.02 -14.87 8.60
CA ASP A 107 -1.86 -13.83 9.22
C ASP A 107 -1.59 -12.48 8.56
N ILE A 108 -2.55 -11.99 7.79
CA ILE A 108 -2.45 -10.74 7.03
C ILE A 108 -3.40 -9.69 7.58
N LEU A 109 -2.85 -8.52 7.91
CA LEU A 109 -3.60 -7.30 8.18
C LEU A 109 -3.47 -6.39 6.95
N VAL A 110 -4.58 -6.01 6.34
CA VAL A 110 -4.63 -5.02 5.25
C VAL A 110 -5.10 -3.70 5.84
N GLN A 111 -4.22 -2.69 5.80
CA GLN A 111 -4.48 -1.34 6.30
C GLN A 111 -4.62 -0.38 5.10
N PRO A 112 -5.83 0.03 4.72
CA PRO A 112 -6.02 1.04 3.69
C PRO A 112 -5.67 2.44 4.25
N THR A 113 -5.18 3.32 3.36
CA THR A 113 -5.04 4.75 3.65
C THR A 113 -6.18 5.58 3.06
N HIS A 114 -7.22 4.93 2.58
CA HIS A 114 -8.40 5.56 2.02
C HIS A 114 -9.13 6.36 3.10
N LEU A 115 -9.59 7.55 2.74
CA LEU A 115 -10.31 8.42 3.67
C LEU A 115 -11.72 7.91 3.96
N LEU A 116 -12.40 7.39 2.94
CA LEU A 116 -13.81 7.04 2.97
C LEU A 116 -14.06 5.66 2.38
N HIS A 117 -15.22 5.09 2.69
CA HIS A 117 -15.74 3.87 2.10
C HIS A 117 -16.30 4.16 0.69
N GLY A 118 -15.38 4.42 -0.25
CA GLY A 118 -15.70 4.73 -1.64
C GLY A 118 -15.39 3.57 -2.60
N GLU A 119 -15.60 3.79 -3.92
CA GLU A 119 -15.40 2.78 -4.96
C GLU A 119 -14.02 2.15 -4.96
N GLU A 120 -13.00 2.98 -4.78
CA GLU A 120 -11.61 2.50 -4.76
C GLU A 120 -11.36 1.52 -3.62
N TYR A 121 -11.88 1.83 -2.42
CA TYR A 121 -11.79 0.93 -1.27
C TYR A 121 -12.61 -0.35 -1.49
N GLU A 122 -13.85 -0.25 -1.95
CA GLU A 122 -14.70 -1.41 -2.19
C GLU A 122 -14.13 -2.34 -3.27
N HIS A 123 -13.79 -1.77 -4.43
CA HIS A 123 -13.41 -2.58 -5.59
C HIS A 123 -11.96 -3.03 -5.58
N LYS A 124 -11.06 -2.19 -5.08
CA LYS A 124 -9.61 -2.50 -5.10
C LYS A 124 -9.11 -3.15 -3.81
N VAL A 125 -9.78 -2.89 -2.68
CA VAL A 125 -9.35 -3.45 -1.40
C VAL A 125 -10.26 -4.58 -0.96
N LEU A 126 -11.54 -4.31 -0.64
CA LEU A 126 -12.44 -5.33 -0.10
C LEU A 126 -12.66 -6.50 -1.04
N THR A 127 -13.04 -6.21 -2.30
CA THR A 127 -13.25 -7.27 -3.31
C THR A 127 -11.99 -8.08 -3.57
N THR A 128 -10.80 -7.46 -3.47
CA THR A 128 -9.54 -8.18 -3.58
C THR A 128 -9.34 -9.12 -2.40
N VAL A 129 -9.45 -8.60 -1.17
CA VAL A 129 -9.25 -9.42 0.03
C VAL A 129 -10.23 -10.59 0.09
N ASP A 130 -11.48 -10.40 -0.32
CA ASP A 130 -12.49 -11.46 -0.37
C ASP A 130 -12.05 -12.65 -1.23
N LYS A 131 -11.36 -12.40 -2.34
CA LYS A 131 -10.82 -13.45 -3.21
C LYS A 131 -9.67 -14.25 -2.57
N PHE A 132 -9.03 -13.70 -1.55
CA PHE A 132 -7.90 -14.32 -0.86
C PHE A 132 -8.25 -14.89 0.53
N LYS A 133 -9.52 -14.83 0.97
CA LYS A 133 -9.94 -15.31 2.30
C LYS A 133 -9.56 -16.76 2.59
N GLY A 134 -9.54 -17.61 1.56
CA GLY A 134 -9.15 -19.02 1.69
C GLY A 134 -7.64 -19.31 1.56
N ASP A 135 -6.83 -18.28 1.33
CA ASP A 135 -5.40 -18.43 1.04
C ASP A 135 -4.51 -18.25 2.27
N PHE A 136 -5.07 -17.74 3.37
CA PHE A 136 -4.39 -17.46 4.63
C PHE A 136 -5.19 -18.01 5.80
N ASP A 137 -4.52 -18.32 6.91
CA ASP A 137 -5.20 -18.72 8.15
C ASP A 137 -6.07 -17.57 8.68
N ARG A 138 -5.61 -16.33 8.45
CA ARG A 138 -6.34 -15.11 8.77
C ARG A 138 -5.96 -14.00 7.80
N ILE A 139 -6.96 -13.36 7.19
CA ILE A 139 -6.81 -12.09 6.48
C ILE A 139 -7.92 -11.15 6.89
N VAL A 140 -7.57 -9.95 7.33
CA VAL A 140 -8.51 -8.90 7.77
C VAL A 140 -8.16 -7.58 7.14
N VAL A 141 -9.19 -6.76 6.91
CA VAL A 141 -9.07 -5.38 6.41
C VAL A 141 -9.57 -4.46 7.51
N SER A 142 -8.81 -3.40 7.80
CA SER A 142 -9.31 -2.33 8.65
C SER A 142 -10.23 -1.38 7.85
N ASP A 143 -11.05 -0.65 8.57
CA ASP A 143 -11.89 0.39 7.98
C ASP A 143 -11.04 1.53 7.37
N PRO A 144 -11.62 2.32 6.46
CA PRO A 144 -11.07 3.61 6.05
C PRO A 144 -10.93 4.58 7.23
N LEU A 145 -10.26 5.72 7.00
CA LEU A 145 -9.99 6.68 8.06
C LEU A 145 -11.25 7.27 8.71
N MET A 146 -12.28 7.54 7.90
CA MET A 146 -13.50 8.21 8.36
C MET A 146 -14.73 7.31 8.13
N VAL A 147 -15.22 6.70 9.21
CA VAL A 147 -16.42 5.85 9.21
C VAL A 147 -17.44 6.36 10.21
N GLY A 148 -17.02 6.66 11.42
CA GLY A 148 -17.87 7.14 12.50
C GLY A 148 -17.83 8.65 12.69
N LYS A 149 -18.81 9.20 13.44
CA LYS A 149 -18.87 10.64 13.72
C LYS A 149 -17.60 11.19 14.38
N ASN A 150 -16.98 10.42 15.26
CA ASN A 150 -15.76 10.82 15.94
C ASN A 150 -14.56 10.93 14.98
N ASP A 151 -14.52 10.07 13.95
CA ASP A 151 -13.42 10.08 12.97
C ASP A 151 -13.43 11.38 12.16
N PHE A 152 -14.64 11.87 11.81
CA PHE A 152 -14.78 13.15 11.12
C PHE A 152 -14.31 14.32 11.98
N ALA A 153 -14.61 14.30 13.28
CA ALA A 153 -14.16 15.34 14.20
C ALA A 153 -12.63 15.33 14.34
N ILE A 154 -12.02 14.15 14.43
CA ILE A 154 -10.56 13.98 14.47
C ILE A 154 -9.93 14.48 13.17
N ALA A 155 -10.47 14.09 12.03
CA ALA A 155 -9.96 14.50 10.72
C ALA A 155 -10.08 16.02 10.52
N ALA A 156 -11.22 16.64 10.87
CA ALA A 156 -11.42 18.08 10.80
C ALA A 156 -10.43 18.82 11.70
N SER A 157 -10.23 18.34 12.93
CA SER A 157 -9.24 18.93 13.85
C SER A 157 -7.82 18.85 13.29
N ALA A 158 -7.45 17.72 12.69
CA ALA A 158 -6.15 17.55 12.05
C ALA A 158 -5.96 18.51 10.86
N VAL A 159 -6.98 18.67 10.01
CA VAL A 159 -6.95 19.62 8.89
C VAL A 159 -6.85 21.07 9.39
N ALA A 160 -7.58 21.42 10.44
CA ALA A 160 -7.55 22.76 11.02
C ALA A 160 -6.15 23.18 11.53
N THR A 161 -5.30 22.22 11.94
CA THR A 161 -3.91 22.53 12.32
C THR A 161 -3.06 23.06 11.16
N GLN A 162 -3.51 22.89 9.94
CA GLN A 162 -2.82 23.36 8.73
C GLN A 162 -3.34 24.74 8.24
N PHE A 163 -4.35 25.29 8.89
CA PHE A 163 -4.88 26.59 8.50
C PHE A 163 -3.89 27.70 8.86
N PRO A 164 -3.71 28.69 7.97
CA PRO A 164 -2.92 29.85 8.32
C PRO A 164 -3.64 30.69 9.38
N THR A 165 -2.90 31.57 10.08
CA THR A 165 -3.53 32.60 10.90
C THR A 165 -4.31 33.54 9.99
N LEU A 166 -5.61 33.67 10.22
CA LEU A 166 -6.50 34.49 9.40
C LEU A 166 -6.56 35.94 9.92
N GLY A 167 -6.54 36.90 8.99
CA GLY A 167 -6.84 38.29 9.24
C GLY A 167 -8.35 38.55 9.21
N LYS A 168 -8.73 39.79 9.55
CA LYS A 168 -10.14 40.22 9.50
C LYS A 168 -10.67 40.14 8.06
N GLY A 169 -11.72 39.38 7.84
CA GLY A 169 -12.37 39.20 6.54
C GLY A 169 -11.72 38.14 5.65
N GLU A 170 -10.74 37.41 6.16
CA GLU A 170 -10.15 36.24 5.47
C GLU A 170 -10.89 34.94 5.89
N GLY A 171 -10.82 33.95 5.03
CA GLY A 171 -11.42 32.63 5.28
C GLY A 171 -10.66 31.52 4.57
N VAL A 172 -10.84 30.28 5.02
CA VAL A 172 -10.30 29.09 4.36
C VAL A 172 -11.41 28.45 3.53
N VAL A 173 -11.11 28.21 2.26
CA VAL A 173 -12.00 27.44 1.36
C VAL A 173 -11.40 26.06 1.15
N LEU A 174 -12.12 25.03 1.56
CA LEU A 174 -11.74 23.63 1.32
C LEU A 174 -12.39 23.15 0.02
N MET A 175 -11.56 22.64 -0.89
CA MET A 175 -12.01 22.07 -2.15
C MET A 175 -11.75 20.56 -2.15
N GLY A 176 -12.81 19.78 -2.21
CA GLY A 176 -12.72 18.31 -2.33
C GLY A 176 -12.74 17.86 -3.79
N HIS A 177 -12.21 16.66 -4.03
CA HIS A 177 -12.26 16.02 -5.35
C HIS A 177 -13.70 15.69 -5.79
N GLY A 178 -14.60 15.50 -4.82
CA GLY A 178 -15.94 14.95 -5.07
C GLY A 178 -15.94 13.45 -5.29
N SER A 179 -17.11 12.89 -5.51
CA SER A 179 -17.30 11.49 -5.83
C SER A 179 -18.43 11.29 -6.81
N PRO A 180 -18.35 10.38 -7.78
CA PRO A 180 -19.46 10.03 -8.66
C PRO A 180 -20.64 9.44 -7.89
N ARG A 181 -20.45 9.06 -6.63
CA ARG A 181 -21.49 8.56 -5.70
C ARG A 181 -22.10 9.65 -4.81
N ASP A 182 -22.07 10.91 -5.21
CA ASP A 182 -22.61 12.02 -4.42
C ASP A 182 -24.09 11.86 -4.03
N ASN A 183 -24.81 10.99 -4.71
CA ASN A 183 -26.15 10.57 -4.31
C ASN A 183 -26.17 9.49 -3.21
N ASN A 184 -25.03 8.94 -2.86
CA ASN A 184 -24.93 7.97 -1.78
C ASN A 184 -24.57 8.71 -0.49
N GLN A 185 -25.38 8.56 0.53
CA GLN A 185 -25.42 9.28 1.82
C GLN A 185 -24.07 9.52 2.51
N SER A 186 -23.00 8.82 2.11
CA SER A 186 -21.69 8.93 2.74
C SER A 186 -20.91 10.21 2.38
N PHE A 187 -20.97 10.71 1.13
CA PHE A 187 -20.20 11.91 0.75
C PHE A 187 -20.94 13.22 1.00
N GLY A 188 -22.25 13.28 0.72
CA GLY A 188 -23.07 14.42 1.10
C GLY A 188 -23.07 14.65 2.61
N ASN A 189 -23.09 13.57 3.39
CA ASN A 189 -22.97 13.61 4.83
C ASN A 189 -21.54 14.00 5.28
N THR A 190 -20.50 13.61 4.55
CA THR A 190 -19.11 13.97 4.87
C THR A 190 -18.89 15.47 4.80
N ASN A 191 -19.28 16.12 3.69
CA ASN A 191 -19.14 17.56 3.55
C ASN A 191 -19.96 18.32 4.62
N LYS A 192 -21.17 17.88 4.88
CA LYS A 192 -22.02 18.45 5.93
C LYS A 192 -21.40 18.28 7.31
N MET A 193 -20.89 17.08 7.63
CA MET A 193 -20.28 16.81 8.93
C MET A 193 -18.98 17.57 9.13
N LEU A 194 -18.14 17.71 8.09
CA LEU A 194 -16.95 18.54 8.14
C LEU A 194 -17.33 20.01 8.36
N GLN A 195 -18.30 20.54 7.59
CA GLN A 195 -18.78 21.91 7.76
C GLN A 195 -19.30 22.15 9.18
N GLU A 196 -20.21 21.30 9.68
CA GLU A 196 -20.74 21.40 11.04
C GLU A 196 -19.63 21.31 12.12
N THR A 197 -18.57 20.59 11.84
CA THR A 197 -17.43 20.47 12.76
C THR A 197 -16.60 21.75 12.75
N PHE A 198 -16.29 22.29 11.58
CA PHE A 198 -15.56 23.56 11.45
C PHE A 198 -16.36 24.74 12.03
N ASP A 199 -17.67 24.78 11.79
CA ASP A 199 -18.56 25.84 12.36
C ASP A 199 -18.55 25.82 13.90
N LYS A 200 -18.35 24.66 14.53
CA LYS A 200 -18.24 24.53 16.00
C LYS A 200 -16.86 24.89 16.55
N MET A 201 -15.84 24.89 15.70
CA MET A 201 -14.48 25.23 16.11
C MET A 201 -14.20 26.75 16.11
N GLY A 202 -15.13 27.56 15.52
CA GLY A 202 -15.03 29.04 15.47
C GLY A 202 -14.21 29.50 14.31
#